data_1b760223de8b1b0dd92ddeff4e079523
#
_entry.id   1b760223de8b1b0dd92ddeff4e079523
#
_cell.length_a   1.000
_cell.length_b   1.000
_cell.length_c   1.000
_cell.angle_alpha   90.00
_cell.angle_beta   90.00
_cell.angle_gamma   90.00
#
_symmetry.space_group_name_H-M   'P 1'
#
loop_
_entity.id
_entity.type
_entity.pdbx_description
1 polymer ?
#
loop_
_entity_poly.entity_id
_entity_poly.type
_entity_poly.pdbx_seq_one_letter_code
_entity_poly.pdbx_strand_id
1 'polypeptide(L)'
;MGYSYTEKKRIRKDFGKRPQVLNVPYLLTIQLDSFDKFIQKDPEGQQGLEAAFRSVFPIVSNNGYTELQYVDYRLEEPEFDVRECQIRGSTYAAGLRVKLRLVSYDKESSSRAVKDIKESEVYMGEIPLMTDNGTFVINGTERVIVSQLHRSPGVFFDSDKGKTHSSGKVLYNERIIPYRGSWLDFEFDPKDNLYARIDRRRKLPATIILRALGYTVEEILNL
;
A
#
# COMPACT_ATOMS: atom_id res chain seq x y z
N MET A 1 30.13 16.51 -41.43
CA MET A 1 30.15 15.11 -41.96
C MET A 1 30.73 14.21 -40.89
N GLY A 2 29.96 13.24 -40.42
CA GLY A 2 30.46 12.28 -39.43
C GLY A 2 31.43 11.29 -40.05
N TYR A 3 32.58 11.11 -39.44
CA TYR A 3 33.59 10.16 -39.89
C TYR A 3 33.12 8.73 -39.60
N SER A 4 33.11 7.88 -40.64
CA SER A 4 32.88 6.45 -40.47
C SER A 4 34.22 5.75 -40.29
N TYR A 5 34.45 5.12 -39.13
CA TYR A 5 35.67 4.36 -38.87
C TYR A 5 35.64 2.95 -39.44
N THR A 6 34.64 2.60 -40.26
CA THR A 6 34.55 1.29 -40.92
C THR A 6 34.88 1.46 -42.41
N GLU A 7 35.69 0.58 -42.98
CA GLU A 7 36.07 0.54 -44.40
C GLU A 7 34.87 0.51 -45.38
N LYS A 8 33.70 0.13 -44.87
CA LYS A 8 32.43 0.12 -45.61
C LYS A 8 31.78 1.50 -45.59
N LYS A 9 32.21 2.48 -46.28
CA LYS A 9 31.66 3.86 -46.46
C LYS A 9 30.15 4.00 -46.12
N ARG A 10 29.76 3.74 -44.86
CA ARG A 10 28.36 3.91 -44.42
C ARG A 10 28.13 5.33 -44.01
N ILE A 11 27.10 5.97 -44.57
CA ILE A 11 26.62 7.27 -44.09
C ILE A 11 25.90 7.00 -42.75
N ARG A 12 26.50 7.46 -41.66
CA ARG A 12 25.86 7.41 -40.32
C ARG A 12 25.14 8.72 -40.07
N LYS A 13 23.90 8.62 -39.63
CA LYS A 13 23.16 9.78 -39.13
C LYS A 13 23.60 10.08 -37.70
N ASP A 14 23.93 11.33 -37.44
CA ASP A 14 24.20 11.82 -36.09
C ASP A 14 22.88 12.29 -35.47
N PHE A 15 22.35 11.47 -34.59
CA PHE A 15 21.09 11.75 -33.89
C PHE A 15 21.24 12.83 -32.82
N GLY A 16 22.47 13.12 -32.35
CA GLY A 16 22.73 14.21 -31.41
C GLY A 16 22.49 15.61 -31.97
N LYS A 17 22.46 15.77 -33.31
CA LYS A 17 22.19 17.02 -33.98
C LYS A 17 20.71 17.23 -34.35
N ARG A 18 19.84 16.31 -34.01
CA ARG A 18 18.41 16.48 -34.26
C ARG A 18 17.80 17.39 -33.20
N PRO A 19 16.84 18.26 -33.60
CA PRO A 19 16.12 19.07 -32.63
C PRO A 19 15.42 18.17 -31.62
N GLN A 20 15.46 18.58 -30.38
CA GLN A 20 14.77 17.91 -29.32
C GLN A 20 13.25 18.03 -29.53
N VAL A 21 12.56 16.90 -29.65
CA VAL A 21 11.10 16.86 -29.89
C VAL A 21 10.36 16.83 -28.55
N LEU A 22 10.92 16.15 -27.55
CA LEU A 22 10.38 16.06 -26.21
C LEU A 22 11.47 16.39 -25.19
N ASN A 23 11.08 17.07 -24.12
CA ASN A 23 11.98 17.28 -23.00
C ASN A 23 12.25 15.95 -22.30
N VAL A 24 13.48 15.75 -21.85
CA VAL A 24 13.81 14.59 -21.01
C VAL A 24 13.05 14.72 -19.69
N PRO A 25 12.22 13.75 -19.32
CA PRO A 25 11.54 13.80 -18.03
C PRO A 25 12.55 13.73 -16.88
N TYR A 26 12.19 14.32 -15.75
CA TYR A 26 13.00 14.21 -14.55
C TYR A 26 12.96 12.75 -14.05
N LEU A 27 14.08 12.06 -14.11
CA LEU A 27 14.14 10.61 -13.90
C LEU A 27 13.90 10.17 -12.43
N LEU A 28 14.04 11.11 -11.49
CA LEU A 28 13.81 10.85 -10.06
C LEU A 28 12.39 11.17 -9.60
N THR A 29 11.52 11.66 -10.49
CA THR A 29 10.15 12.07 -10.17
C THR A 29 9.37 10.97 -9.44
N ILE A 30 9.47 9.72 -9.89
CA ILE A 30 8.74 8.60 -9.28
C ILE A 30 9.09 8.46 -7.79
N GLN A 31 10.37 8.57 -7.44
CA GLN A 31 10.84 8.45 -6.07
C GLN A 31 10.37 9.65 -5.22
N LEU A 32 10.66 10.86 -5.68
CA LEU A 32 10.38 12.09 -4.95
C LEU A 32 8.88 12.31 -4.77
N ASP A 33 8.08 12.25 -5.84
CA ASP A 33 6.63 12.45 -5.76
C ASP A 33 5.96 11.41 -4.87
N SER A 34 6.44 10.17 -4.89
CA SER A 34 5.91 9.11 -4.04
C SER A 34 6.15 9.39 -2.56
N PHE A 35 7.35 9.89 -2.22
CA PHE A 35 7.69 10.23 -0.85
C PHE A 35 6.96 11.50 -0.38
N ASP A 36 6.87 12.51 -1.24
CA ASP A 36 6.13 13.74 -0.94
C ASP A 36 4.66 13.45 -0.65
N LYS A 37 4.03 12.59 -1.45
CA LYS A 37 2.66 12.11 -1.20
C LYS A 37 2.53 11.30 0.08
N PHE A 38 3.58 10.58 0.47
CA PHE A 38 3.56 9.80 1.71
C PHE A 38 3.59 10.67 2.95
N ILE A 39 4.42 11.74 2.98
CA ILE A 39 4.60 12.60 4.15
C ILE A 39 3.74 13.86 4.15
N GLN A 40 3.09 14.20 3.02
CA GLN A 40 2.23 15.38 2.98
C GLN A 40 0.98 15.19 3.83
N LYS A 41 0.55 16.28 4.46
CA LYS A 41 -0.75 16.33 5.13
C LYS A 41 -1.85 16.42 4.07
N ASP A 42 -2.68 15.41 4.00
CA ASP A 42 -3.83 15.37 3.11
C ASP A 42 -5.08 15.74 3.91
N PRO A 43 -5.73 16.89 3.64
CA PRO A 43 -6.95 17.30 4.35
C PRO A 43 -8.10 16.29 4.22
N GLU A 44 -8.16 15.56 3.10
CA GLU A 44 -9.16 14.53 2.86
C GLU A 44 -8.78 13.19 3.53
N GLY A 45 -7.53 13.02 3.93
CA GLY A 45 -7.02 11.83 4.62
C GLY A 45 -7.04 10.56 3.78
N GLN A 46 -6.92 10.70 2.47
CA GLN A 46 -6.99 9.56 1.53
C GLN A 46 -5.63 8.96 1.21
N GLN A 47 -4.53 9.66 1.49
CA GLN A 47 -3.19 9.24 1.09
C GLN A 47 -2.16 9.37 2.22
N GLY A 48 -1.08 8.60 2.11
CA GLY A 48 0.10 8.70 2.94
C GLY A 48 -0.10 8.33 4.41
N LEU A 49 0.66 8.99 5.28
CA LEU A 49 0.61 8.80 6.73
C LEU A 49 -0.75 9.21 7.31
N GLU A 50 -1.37 10.24 6.79
CA GLU A 50 -2.69 10.72 7.21
C GLU A 50 -3.74 9.60 7.05
N ALA A 51 -3.78 8.96 5.87
CA ALA A 51 -4.68 7.84 5.60
C ALA A 51 -4.42 6.66 6.54
N ALA A 52 -3.15 6.36 6.82
CA ALA A 52 -2.79 5.28 7.74
C ALA A 52 -3.32 5.56 9.17
N PHE A 53 -3.16 6.77 9.68
CA PHE A 53 -3.71 7.12 10.98
C PHE A 53 -5.24 7.08 10.99
N ARG A 54 -5.89 7.70 10.01
CA ARG A 54 -7.35 7.73 9.94
C ARG A 54 -7.98 6.34 9.75
N SER A 55 -7.25 5.38 9.20
CA SER A 55 -7.73 3.99 9.08
C SER A 55 -7.76 3.24 10.41
N VAL A 56 -6.92 3.65 11.38
CA VAL A 56 -6.82 3.02 12.69
C VAL A 56 -7.66 3.75 13.72
N PHE A 57 -7.66 5.08 13.67
CA PHE A 57 -8.42 5.91 14.59
C PHE A 57 -9.80 6.29 14.01
N PRO A 58 -10.83 6.44 14.84
CA PRO A 58 -10.82 6.41 16.30
C PRO A 58 -10.77 4.98 16.88
N ILE A 59 -10.09 4.83 18.02
CA ILE A 59 -10.07 3.60 18.79
C ILE A 59 -11.07 3.75 19.94
N VAL A 60 -12.09 2.92 19.95
CA VAL A 60 -13.14 2.93 20.98
C VAL A 60 -12.89 1.81 21.98
N SER A 61 -13.01 2.13 23.27
CA SER A 61 -12.91 1.15 24.33
C SER A 61 -14.06 0.13 24.29
N ASN A 62 -13.84 -1.08 24.81
CA ASN A 62 -14.87 -2.14 24.83
C ASN A 62 -16.18 -1.75 25.50
N ASN A 63 -16.14 -0.83 26.46
CA ASN A 63 -17.33 -0.33 27.15
C ASN A 63 -17.98 0.89 26.45
N GLY A 64 -17.40 1.40 25.37
CA GLY A 64 -17.93 2.50 24.59
C GLY A 64 -17.86 3.91 25.25
N TYR A 65 -17.28 4.01 26.46
CA TYR A 65 -17.23 5.29 27.19
C TYR A 65 -15.95 6.09 27.00
N THR A 66 -14.99 5.56 26.30
CA THR A 66 -13.72 6.25 26.02
C THR A 66 -13.33 6.04 24.57
N GLU A 67 -12.90 7.12 23.94
CA GLU A 67 -12.53 7.13 22.54
C GLU A 67 -11.19 7.87 22.38
N LEU A 68 -10.26 7.25 21.68
CA LEU A 68 -8.98 7.83 21.33
C LEU A 68 -9.02 8.27 19.87
N GLN A 69 -8.94 9.57 19.65
CA GLN A 69 -9.05 10.19 18.33
C GLN A 69 -7.69 10.69 17.86
N TYR A 70 -7.44 10.56 16.57
CA TYR A 70 -6.32 11.21 15.89
C TYR A 70 -6.66 12.68 15.60
N VAL A 71 -5.72 13.58 15.84
CA VAL A 71 -5.87 15.01 15.56
C VAL A 71 -4.96 15.44 14.43
N ASP A 72 -3.65 15.25 14.61
CA ASP A 72 -2.61 15.68 13.66
C ASP A 72 -1.31 14.93 13.92
N TYR A 73 -0.36 14.97 12.97
CA TYR A 73 0.99 14.52 13.19
C TYR A 73 2.01 15.57 12.76
N ARG A 74 3.21 15.48 13.30
CA ARG A 74 4.36 16.27 12.86
C ARG A 74 5.61 15.43 12.81
N LEU A 75 6.47 15.75 11.87
CA LEU A 75 7.83 15.25 11.83
C LEU A 75 8.75 16.29 12.50
N GLU A 76 9.62 15.82 13.35
CA GLU A 76 10.67 16.65 13.96
C GLU A 76 11.79 16.87 12.95
N GLU A 77 12.65 17.85 13.21
CA GLU A 77 13.87 18.01 12.44
C GLU A 77 14.81 16.83 12.70
N PRO A 78 15.50 16.31 11.66
CA PRO A 78 16.46 15.25 11.84
C PRO A 78 17.61 15.71 12.73
N GLU A 79 18.10 14.82 13.60
CA GLU A 79 19.19 15.13 14.54
C GLU A 79 20.52 15.40 13.81
N PHE A 80 20.78 14.68 12.72
CA PHE A 80 21.98 14.78 11.91
C PHE A 80 21.62 15.00 10.45
N ASP A 81 22.51 15.69 9.73
CA ASP A 81 22.38 15.84 8.28
C ASP A 81 22.75 14.52 7.55
N VAL A 82 22.47 14.48 6.26
CA VAL A 82 22.73 13.30 5.41
C VAL A 82 24.17 12.84 5.47
N ARG A 83 25.13 13.79 5.39
CA ARG A 83 26.56 13.49 5.37
C ARG A 83 27.06 13.00 6.72
N GLU A 84 26.56 13.58 7.78
CA GLU A 84 26.91 13.16 9.14
C GLU A 84 26.36 11.76 9.44
N CYS A 85 25.15 11.45 9.01
CA CYS A 85 24.58 10.11 9.10
C CYS A 85 25.43 9.06 8.37
N GLN A 86 25.94 9.39 7.19
CA GLN A 86 26.85 8.50 6.44
C GLN A 86 28.17 8.24 7.18
N ILE A 87 28.77 9.28 7.76
CA ILE A 87 30.03 9.16 8.50
C ILE A 87 29.85 8.38 9.80
N ARG A 88 28.77 8.65 10.53
CA ARG A 88 28.46 8.00 11.81
C ARG A 88 27.89 6.60 11.67
N GLY A 89 27.46 6.20 10.48
CA GLY A 89 26.76 4.93 10.26
C GLY A 89 25.34 4.92 10.84
N SER A 90 24.69 6.09 10.96
CA SER A 90 23.33 6.24 11.46
C SER A 90 22.30 6.37 10.31
N THR A 91 21.04 6.34 10.65
CA THR A 91 19.94 6.51 9.70
C THR A 91 19.48 7.97 9.66
N TYR A 92 19.35 8.53 8.47
CA TYR A 92 18.76 9.85 8.27
C TYR A 92 17.25 9.76 8.44
N ALA A 93 16.75 10.15 9.60
CA ALA A 93 15.36 10.01 9.99
C ALA A 93 14.86 11.20 10.80
N ALA A 94 13.57 11.40 10.80
CA ALA A 94 12.87 12.37 11.62
C ALA A 94 11.98 11.69 12.66
N GLY A 95 11.93 12.23 13.87
CA GLY A 95 11.01 11.79 14.91
C GLY A 95 9.56 12.07 14.49
N LEU A 96 8.71 11.06 14.59
CA LEU A 96 7.28 11.18 14.34
C LEU A 96 6.56 11.40 15.66
N ARG A 97 5.87 12.54 15.78
CA ARG A 97 4.95 12.82 16.87
C ARG A 97 3.53 12.90 16.37
N VAL A 98 2.64 12.24 17.08
CA VAL A 98 1.23 12.21 16.77
C VAL A 98 0.44 12.85 17.89
N LYS A 99 -0.39 13.83 17.55
CA LYS A 99 -1.30 14.48 18.48
C LYS A 99 -2.59 13.67 18.58
N LEU A 100 -2.83 13.13 19.75
CA LEU A 100 -4.00 12.32 20.05
C LEU A 100 -4.91 13.04 21.05
N ARG A 101 -6.20 12.80 20.91
CA ARG A 101 -7.24 13.30 21.78
C ARG A 101 -7.98 12.14 22.41
N LEU A 102 -7.95 12.08 23.74
CA LEU A 102 -8.73 11.12 24.51
C LEU A 102 -10.04 11.80 24.95
N VAL A 103 -11.16 11.28 24.50
CA VAL A 103 -12.50 11.73 24.87
C VAL A 103 -13.12 10.71 25.81
N SER A 104 -13.57 11.17 26.97
CA SER A 104 -14.29 10.34 27.94
C SER A 104 -15.74 10.79 28.01
N TYR A 105 -16.66 9.84 27.88
CA TYR A 105 -18.10 10.08 27.93
C TYR A 105 -18.67 9.74 29.32
N ASP A 106 -19.75 10.41 29.70
CA ASP A 106 -20.43 10.10 30.94
C ASP A 106 -21.25 8.81 30.81
N LYS A 107 -21.11 7.96 31.82
CA LYS A 107 -21.82 6.65 31.87
C LYS A 107 -23.30 6.78 32.21
N GLU A 108 -23.68 7.86 32.90
CA GLU A 108 -25.04 8.07 33.41
C GLU A 108 -25.93 8.82 32.42
N SER A 109 -25.35 9.42 31.38
CA SER A 109 -26.07 10.21 30.38
C SER A 109 -26.43 9.36 29.18
N SER A 110 -27.73 9.27 28.88
CA SER A 110 -28.25 8.62 27.67
C SER A 110 -27.82 9.30 26.36
N SER A 111 -27.31 10.53 26.44
CA SER A 111 -26.93 11.37 25.28
C SER A 111 -25.43 11.37 24.93
N ARG A 112 -24.61 10.46 25.49
CA ARG A 112 -23.15 10.47 25.31
C ARG A 112 -22.49 11.83 25.57
N ALA A 113 -22.87 12.50 26.66
CA ALA A 113 -22.27 13.75 27.03
C ALA A 113 -20.77 13.59 27.28
N VAL A 114 -19.98 14.52 26.74
CA VAL A 114 -18.52 14.52 26.95
C VAL A 114 -18.23 14.92 28.36
N LYS A 115 -17.54 14.08 29.12
CA LYS A 115 -17.12 14.31 30.50
C LYS A 115 -15.77 15.02 30.57
N ASP A 116 -14.81 14.58 29.79
CA ASP A 116 -13.43 15.08 29.81
C ASP A 116 -12.77 14.91 28.45
N ILE A 117 -11.89 15.84 28.07
CA ILE A 117 -11.08 15.78 26.86
C ILE A 117 -9.63 16.06 27.25
N LYS A 118 -8.75 15.13 26.92
CA LYS A 118 -7.31 15.30 27.09
C LYS A 118 -6.59 15.18 25.74
N GLU A 119 -5.72 16.15 25.46
CA GLU A 119 -4.86 16.10 24.27
C GLU A 119 -3.40 15.92 24.70
N SER A 120 -2.69 15.12 23.96
CA SER A 120 -1.26 14.88 24.19
C SER A 120 -0.56 14.55 22.87
N GLU A 121 0.70 14.96 22.76
CA GLU A 121 1.59 14.51 21.69
C GLU A 121 2.35 13.25 22.14
N VAL A 122 2.27 12.23 21.33
CA VAL A 122 2.91 10.93 21.59
C VAL A 122 4.00 10.71 20.55
N TYR A 123 5.20 10.36 20.99
CA TYR A 123 6.27 9.91 20.11
C TYR A 123 5.98 8.50 19.61
N MET A 124 5.93 8.32 18.29
CA MET A 124 5.58 7.06 17.64
C MET A 124 6.77 6.34 17.01
N GLY A 125 7.96 6.90 17.12
CA GLY A 125 9.19 6.37 16.52
C GLY A 125 9.77 7.33 15.48
N GLU A 126 10.64 6.82 14.62
CA GLU A 126 11.33 7.58 13.59
C GLU A 126 10.90 7.13 12.20
N ILE A 127 10.82 8.09 11.28
CA ILE A 127 10.59 7.83 9.87
C ILE A 127 11.83 8.23 9.08
N PRO A 128 12.44 7.31 8.30
CA PRO A 128 13.52 7.66 7.41
C PRO A 128 13.09 8.74 6.42
N LEU A 129 13.94 9.74 6.23
CA LEU A 129 13.73 10.82 5.27
C LEU A 129 14.44 10.54 3.95
N MET A 130 13.80 10.96 2.87
CA MET A 130 14.39 10.89 1.54
C MET A 130 15.31 12.09 1.32
N THR A 131 16.45 11.85 0.68
CA THR A 131 17.36 12.89 0.23
C THR A 131 16.86 13.52 -1.08
N ASP A 132 17.43 14.68 -1.46
CA ASP A 132 17.12 15.34 -2.75
C ASP A 132 17.40 14.45 -3.97
N ASN A 133 18.23 13.43 -3.82
CA ASN A 133 18.57 12.47 -4.86
C ASN A 133 17.60 11.26 -4.92
N GLY A 134 16.54 11.26 -4.13
CA GLY A 134 15.58 10.16 -4.08
C GLY A 134 16.09 8.90 -3.37
N THR A 135 17.11 9.03 -2.53
CA THR A 135 17.72 7.94 -1.75
C THR A 135 17.36 8.04 -0.28
N PHE A 136 17.51 6.93 0.44
CA PHE A 136 17.44 6.87 1.90
C PHE A 136 18.82 6.51 2.46
N VAL A 137 19.22 7.14 3.54
CA VAL A 137 20.44 6.77 4.27
C VAL A 137 20.05 5.92 5.46
N ILE A 138 20.31 4.63 5.37
CA ILE A 138 20.02 3.63 6.41
C ILE A 138 21.32 3.05 6.93
N ASN A 139 21.61 3.23 8.21
CA ASN A 139 22.86 2.79 8.84
C ASN A 139 24.11 3.27 8.07
N GLY A 140 24.08 4.52 7.61
CA GLY A 140 25.17 5.13 6.86
C GLY A 140 25.28 4.74 5.39
N THR A 141 24.43 3.85 4.89
CA THR A 141 24.44 3.37 3.50
C THR A 141 23.28 3.98 2.72
N GLU A 142 23.56 4.56 1.56
CA GLU A 142 22.51 5.03 0.67
C GLU A 142 21.77 3.85 0.03
N ARG A 143 20.45 3.90 0.09
CA ARG A 143 19.55 2.89 -0.45
C ARG A 143 18.45 3.53 -1.27
N VAL A 144 17.97 2.82 -2.28
CA VAL A 144 16.86 3.25 -3.14
C VAL A 144 15.76 2.20 -3.09
N ILE A 145 14.52 2.66 -3.04
CA ILE A 145 13.36 1.78 -3.20
C ILE A 145 13.17 1.53 -4.69
N VAL A 146 13.35 0.28 -5.11
CA VAL A 146 13.16 -0.12 -6.50
C VAL A 146 11.70 -0.46 -6.72
N SER A 147 11.09 0.14 -7.75
CA SER A 147 9.72 -0.19 -8.15
C SER A 147 9.63 -1.65 -8.61
N GLN A 148 8.66 -2.37 -8.07
CA GLN A 148 8.40 -3.76 -8.43
C GLN A 148 7.06 -3.87 -9.15
N LEU A 149 7.09 -4.45 -10.35
CA LEU A 149 5.88 -4.74 -11.09
C LEU A 149 5.18 -5.96 -10.50
N HIS A 150 3.91 -5.84 -10.20
CA HIS A 150 3.09 -6.95 -9.72
C HIS A 150 1.70 -6.92 -10.37
N ARG A 151 0.98 -8.02 -10.27
CA ARG A 151 -0.40 -8.07 -10.71
C ARG A 151 -1.24 -7.09 -9.89
N SER A 152 -2.07 -6.27 -10.55
CA SER A 152 -2.90 -5.29 -9.86
C SER A 152 -3.89 -5.99 -8.90
N PRO A 153 -4.23 -5.38 -7.76
CA PRO A 153 -5.35 -5.83 -6.97
C PRO A 153 -6.64 -5.83 -7.78
N GLY A 154 -7.50 -6.79 -7.54
CA GLY A 154 -8.78 -6.90 -8.24
C GLY A 154 -9.25 -8.34 -8.35
N VAL A 155 -10.30 -8.53 -9.13
CA VAL A 155 -10.93 -9.82 -9.41
C VAL A 155 -10.57 -10.25 -10.82
N PHE A 156 -10.09 -11.48 -10.98
CA PHE A 156 -9.66 -12.04 -12.25
C PHE A 156 -10.43 -13.33 -12.52
N PHE A 157 -11.08 -13.39 -13.66
CA PHE A 157 -11.78 -14.58 -14.14
C PHE A 157 -10.91 -15.28 -15.17
N ASP A 158 -10.81 -16.58 -15.07
CA ASP A 158 -10.06 -17.41 -16.01
C ASP A 158 -10.78 -18.74 -16.25
N SER A 159 -10.33 -19.49 -17.24
CA SER A 159 -10.83 -20.83 -17.54
C SER A 159 -9.68 -21.75 -17.96
N ASP A 160 -9.82 -23.04 -17.67
CA ASP A 160 -8.84 -24.06 -18.04
C ASP A 160 -8.91 -24.44 -19.53
N LYS A 161 -9.86 -23.86 -20.28
CA LYS A 161 -10.10 -24.17 -21.71
C LYS A 161 -10.29 -25.66 -22.00
N GLY A 162 -10.82 -26.40 -21.01
CA GLY A 162 -11.08 -27.84 -21.13
C GLY A 162 -9.86 -28.74 -21.08
N LYS A 163 -8.71 -28.23 -20.62
CA LYS A 163 -7.44 -29.00 -20.58
C LYS A 163 -7.28 -29.87 -19.35
N THR A 164 -7.95 -29.51 -18.24
CA THR A 164 -7.74 -30.16 -16.93
C THR A 164 -8.50 -31.46 -16.79
N HIS A 165 -9.64 -31.61 -17.44
CA HIS A 165 -10.48 -32.80 -17.32
C HIS A 165 -10.63 -33.54 -18.64
N SER A 166 -10.61 -34.89 -18.59
CA SER A 166 -10.67 -35.77 -19.78
C SER A 166 -11.95 -35.62 -20.61
N SER A 167 -13.05 -35.13 -20.01
CA SER A 167 -14.32 -34.86 -20.72
C SER A 167 -14.29 -33.62 -21.59
N GLY A 168 -13.24 -32.81 -21.56
CA GLY A 168 -13.16 -31.53 -22.26
C GLY A 168 -14.05 -30.44 -21.66
N LYS A 169 -14.66 -30.66 -20.49
CA LYS A 169 -15.48 -29.68 -19.80
C LYS A 169 -14.62 -28.47 -19.39
N VAL A 170 -15.07 -27.28 -19.75
CA VAL A 170 -14.41 -26.03 -19.36
C VAL A 170 -14.72 -25.76 -17.89
N LEU A 171 -13.69 -25.62 -17.07
CA LEU A 171 -13.79 -25.25 -15.68
C LEU A 171 -13.40 -23.80 -15.52
N TYR A 172 -14.27 -23.04 -14.86
CA TYR A 172 -14.02 -21.63 -14.58
C TYR A 172 -13.40 -21.47 -13.20
N ASN A 173 -12.57 -20.48 -13.08
CA ASN A 173 -12.01 -20.07 -11.81
C ASN A 173 -11.98 -18.55 -11.70
N GLU A 174 -12.03 -18.09 -10.47
CA GLU A 174 -11.96 -16.70 -10.11
C GLU A 174 -10.86 -16.52 -9.07
N ARG A 175 -10.09 -15.45 -9.19
CA ARG A 175 -9.05 -15.08 -8.24
C ARG A 175 -9.23 -13.65 -7.78
N ILE A 176 -9.37 -13.49 -6.49
CA ILE A 176 -9.43 -12.20 -5.81
C ILE A 176 -8.04 -11.91 -5.24
N ILE A 177 -7.41 -10.86 -5.76
CA ILE A 177 -6.10 -10.38 -5.32
C ILE A 177 -6.32 -9.09 -4.52
N PRO A 178 -6.05 -9.08 -3.20
CA PRO A 178 -6.14 -7.87 -2.40
C PRO A 178 -4.91 -6.98 -2.62
N TYR A 179 -5.01 -5.72 -2.23
CA TYR A 179 -3.86 -4.82 -2.19
C TYR A 179 -2.76 -5.36 -1.28
N ARG A 180 -3.14 -5.91 -0.12
CA ARG A 180 -2.24 -6.56 0.84
C ARG A 180 -3.01 -7.66 1.57
N GLY A 181 -2.47 -8.87 1.55
CA GLY A 181 -3.06 -10.02 2.24
C GLY A 181 -3.09 -11.28 1.39
N SER A 182 -3.85 -12.24 1.86
CA SER A 182 -3.98 -13.56 1.24
C SER A 182 -4.86 -13.52 0.01
N TRP A 183 -4.50 -14.29 -1.01
CA TRP A 183 -5.32 -14.46 -2.20
C TRP A 183 -6.47 -15.41 -1.93
N LEU A 184 -7.62 -15.12 -2.50
CA LEU A 184 -8.80 -15.97 -2.45
C LEU A 184 -9.13 -16.45 -3.87
N ASP A 185 -9.10 -17.76 -4.06
CA ASP A 185 -9.45 -18.39 -5.33
C ASP A 185 -10.79 -19.13 -5.18
N PHE A 186 -11.69 -18.96 -6.14
CA PHE A 186 -12.87 -19.79 -6.32
C PHE A 186 -12.70 -20.67 -7.56
N GLU A 187 -13.00 -21.96 -7.42
CA GLU A 187 -12.79 -22.94 -8.48
C GLU A 187 -14.02 -23.86 -8.62
N PHE A 188 -14.51 -24.07 -9.84
CA PHE A 188 -15.49 -25.11 -10.12
C PHE A 188 -14.81 -26.46 -10.28
N ASP A 189 -15.43 -27.50 -9.76
CA ASP A 189 -15.06 -28.87 -10.06
C ASP A 189 -15.82 -29.41 -11.30
N PRO A 190 -15.45 -30.57 -11.86
CA PRO A 190 -16.20 -31.16 -12.98
C PRO A 190 -17.65 -31.51 -12.69
N LYS A 191 -18.04 -31.56 -11.40
CA LYS A 191 -19.39 -31.84 -10.92
C LYS A 191 -20.20 -30.58 -10.65
N ASP A 192 -19.70 -29.41 -11.05
CA ASP A 192 -20.30 -28.08 -10.83
C ASP A 192 -20.37 -27.64 -9.35
N ASN A 193 -19.54 -28.23 -8.49
CA ASN A 193 -19.43 -27.74 -7.13
C ASN A 193 -18.41 -26.59 -7.08
N LEU A 194 -18.75 -25.53 -6.35
CA LEU A 194 -17.88 -24.37 -6.14
C LEU A 194 -17.08 -24.56 -4.86
N TYR A 195 -15.77 -24.45 -5.01
CA TYR A 195 -14.80 -24.49 -3.92
C TYR A 195 -14.06 -23.18 -3.80
N ALA A 196 -13.67 -22.84 -2.60
CA ALA A 196 -12.81 -21.72 -2.30
C ALA A 196 -11.47 -22.19 -1.72
N ARG A 197 -10.40 -21.44 -2.01
CA ARG A 197 -9.04 -21.70 -1.54
C ARG A 197 -8.39 -20.41 -1.11
N ILE A 198 -7.79 -20.40 0.05
CA ILE A 198 -7.03 -19.27 0.59
C ILE A 198 -5.54 -19.61 0.51
N ASP A 199 -4.73 -18.76 -0.14
CA ASP A 199 -3.27 -18.90 -0.28
C ASP A 199 -2.82 -20.30 -0.71
N ARG A 200 -3.50 -20.89 -1.68
CA ARG A 200 -3.21 -22.24 -2.20
C ARG A 200 -3.29 -23.37 -1.17
N ARG A 201 -3.92 -23.14 -0.01
CA ARG A 201 -4.19 -24.19 0.98
C ARG A 201 -5.27 -25.14 0.48
N ARG A 202 -5.65 -26.11 1.32
CA ARG A 202 -6.72 -27.05 1.01
C ARG A 202 -8.02 -26.34 0.64
N LYS A 203 -8.64 -26.73 -0.45
CA LYS A 203 -9.93 -26.18 -0.89
C LYS A 203 -11.07 -26.57 0.05
N LEU A 204 -11.98 -25.65 0.26
CA LEU A 204 -13.16 -25.76 1.07
C LEU A 204 -14.39 -25.45 0.22
N PRO A 205 -15.59 -26.01 0.50
CA PRO A 205 -16.82 -25.55 -0.14
C PRO A 205 -17.03 -24.05 0.04
N ALA A 206 -17.39 -23.35 -1.03
CA ALA A 206 -17.56 -21.88 -1.00
C ALA A 206 -18.58 -21.42 0.04
N THR A 207 -19.61 -22.22 0.30
CA THR A 207 -20.61 -21.96 1.34
C THR A 207 -20.05 -21.78 2.74
N ILE A 208 -18.89 -22.40 3.05
CA ILE A 208 -18.23 -22.24 4.35
C ILE A 208 -17.73 -20.81 4.50
N ILE A 209 -17.14 -20.23 3.45
CA ILE A 209 -16.65 -18.85 3.46
C ILE A 209 -17.81 -17.87 3.58
N LEU A 210 -18.89 -18.07 2.80
CA LEU A 210 -20.08 -17.23 2.88
C LEU A 210 -20.69 -17.25 4.29
N ARG A 211 -20.76 -18.42 4.92
CA ARG A 211 -21.22 -18.53 6.32
C ARG A 211 -20.26 -17.85 7.31
N ALA A 212 -18.96 -17.93 7.09
CA ALA A 212 -17.97 -17.22 7.90
C ALA A 212 -18.09 -15.71 7.80
N LEU A 213 -18.57 -15.20 6.65
CA LEU A 213 -18.87 -13.77 6.43
C LEU A 213 -20.21 -13.34 7.07
N GLY A 214 -20.98 -14.27 7.62
CA GLY A 214 -22.21 -13.99 8.34
C GLY A 214 -23.51 -14.27 7.55
N TYR A 215 -23.42 -14.78 6.32
CA TYR A 215 -24.61 -15.13 5.55
C TYR A 215 -25.33 -16.34 6.14
N THR A 216 -26.65 -16.26 6.25
CA THR A 216 -27.52 -17.38 6.61
C THR A 216 -27.70 -18.34 5.43
N VAL A 217 -28.19 -19.55 5.70
CA VAL A 217 -28.44 -20.53 4.63
C VAL A 217 -29.52 -20.03 3.66
N GLU A 218 -30.54 -19.33 4.17
CA GLU A 218 -31.62 -18.76 3.33
C GLU A 218 -31.09 -17.66 2.40
N GLU A 219 -30.23 -16.80 2.91
CA GLU A 219 -29.58 -15.77 2.09
C GLU A 219 -28.69 -16.36 1.01
N ILE A 220 -27.91 -17.40 1.33
CA ILE A 220 -27.05 -18.08 0.34
C ILE A 220 -27.86 -18.76 -0.76
N LEU A 221 -29.07 -19.26 -0.46
CA LEU A 221 -29.94 -19.89 -1.45
C LEU A 221 -30.65 -18.87 -2.35
N ASN A 222 -30.74 -17.62 -1.93
CA ASN A 222 -31.37 -16.52 -2.66
C ASN A 222 -30.36 -15.66 -3.46
N LEU A 223 -29.04 -15.92 -3.33
CA LEU A 223 -27.98 -15.31 -4.14
C LEU A 223 -27.93 -15.96 -5.52
#